data_b5795639ee1835f91b654c84e24a7d68
#
_entry.id   b5795639ee1835f91b654c84e24a7d68
#
_cell.length_a   1.000
_cell.length_b   1.000
_cell.length_c   1.000
_cell.angle_alpha   90.00
_cell.angle_beta   90.00
_cell.angle_gamma   90.00
#
_symmetry.space_group_name_H-M   'P 1'
#
loop_
_entity.id
_entity.type
_entity.pdbx_description
1 polymer ?
#
loop_
_entity_poly.entity_id
_entity_poly.type
_entity_poly.pdbx_seq_one_letter_code
_entity_poly.pdbx_strand_id
1 'polypeptide(L)'
;ENTNNFLTIYLGLERSKESNTWVSYGESLLYEMISDLFDGRLRENFVNPSSPITYGNINLKTNFLRGYETSSITALVKDNPAAAISMMIGEVLKAQQFGFTQAELDRVKKNTLKQYEEMLLEKDKTESAGFVNEYVEHFLNKVPSPGIEAEQKFVAQFINDMNLEKINSQVKSFDINKPAFIVFNATETLKNSITETGILD
;
A
#
# COMPACT_ATOMS: atom_id res chain seq x y z
N GLU A 1 -24.53 10.64 7.34
CA GLU A 1 -23.81 11.88 6.97
C GLU A 1 -22.32 11.59 6.94
N ASN A 2 -21.64 11.90 5.83
CA ASN A 2 -20.22 11.62 5.70
C ASN A 2 -19.45 12.68 6.49
N THR A 3 -18.63 12.25 7.45
CA THR A 3 -17.86 13.14 8.33
C THR A 3 -16.42 13.36 7.87
N ASN A 4 -15.97 12.61 6.87
CA ASN A 4 -14.59 12.62 6.38
C ASN A 4 -14.52 12.80 4.87
N ASN A 5 -13.48 13.49 4.39
CA ASN A 5 -13.19 13.67 2.98
C ASN A 5 -12.17 12.62 2.55
N PHE A 6 -12.62 11.56 1.93
CA PHE A 6 -11.80 10.41 1.57
C PHE A 6 -11.62 10.32 0.05
N LEU A 7 -10.40 10.51 -0.41
CA LEU A 7 -10.01 10.44 -1.81
C LEU A 7 -9.21 9.16 -2.07
N THR A 8 -9.57 8.42 -3.10
CA THR A 8 -8.76 7.30 -3.58
C THR A 8 -8.64 7.36 -5.10
N ILE A 9 -7.42 7.33 -5.59
CA ILE A 9 -7.08 7.17 -7.01
C ILE A 9 -6.65 5.72 -7.20
N TYR A 10 -7.39 4.99 -8.03
CA TYR A 10 -7.06 3.62 -8.43
C TYR A 10 -6.30 3.64 -9.74
N LEU A 11 -5.17 2.95 -9.80
CA LEU A 11 -4.22 2.96 -10.90
C LEU A 11 -4.06 1.55 -11.47
N GLY A 12 -4.43 1.40 -12.73
CA GLY A 12 -4.36 0.12 -13.43
C GLY A 12 -5.26 -0.94 -12.79
N LEU A 13 -6.19 -1.47 -13.55
CA LEU A 13 -6.98 -2.63 -13.13
C LEU A 13 -6.54 -3.81 -14.00
N GLU A 14 -5.81 -4.73 -13.40
CA GLU A 14 -5.20 -5.85 -14.11
C GLU A 14 -5.75 -7.17 -13.57
N ARG A 15 -5.75 -8.22 -14.39
CA ARG A 15 -6.05 -9.56 -13.87
C ARG A 15 -4.92 -10.01 -12.97
N SER A 16 -5.24 -10.41 -11.74
CA SER A 16 -4.26 -11.01 -10.85
C SER A 16 -3.75 -12.33 -11.43
N LYS A 17 -2.46 -12.53 -11.33
CA LYS A 17 -1.84 -13.81 -11.67
C LYS A 17 -2.19 -14.84 -10.60
N GLU A 18 -2.19 -16.13 -10.97
CA GLU A 18 -2.31 -17.18 -9.96
C GLU A 18 -1.19 -17.05 -8.93
N SER A 19 -1.57 -16.99 -7.65
CA SER A 19 -0.71 -16.52 -6.57
C SER A 19 -0.32 -17.61 -5.57
N ASN A 20 -0.52 -18.89 -5.88
CA ASN A 20 -0.25 -19.98 -4.93
C ASN A 20 1.19 -20.51 -5.04
N THR A 21 2.17 -19.62 -5.01
CA THR A 21 3.60 -19.97 -5.03
C THR A 21 4.40 -19.06 -4.10
N TRP A 22 5.57 -19.53 -3.65
CA TRP A 22 6.52 -18.70 -2.90
C TRP A 22 7.04 -17.50 -3.71
N VAL A 23 7.06 -17.61 -5.04
CA VAL A 23 7.44 -16.50 -5.91
C VAL A 23 6.39 -15.39 -5.81
N SER A 24 5.11 -15.71 -5.95
CA SER A 24 4.04 -14.73 -5.84
C SER A 24 3.90 -14.16 -4.42
N TYR A 25 4.16 -14.98 -3.39
CA TYR A 25 4.23 -14.51 -2.00
C TYR A 25 5.35 -13.45 -1.84
N GLY A 26 6.53 -13.73 -2.39
CA GLY A 26 7.65 -12.78 -2.38
C GLY A 26 7.35 -11.49 -3.17
N GLU A 27 6.62 -11.58 -4.30
CA GLU A 27 6.17 -10.39 -5.03
C GLU A 27 5.21 -9.55 -4.19
N SER A 28 4.24 -10.17 -3.51
CA SER A 28 3.33 -9.45 -2.60
C SER A 28 4.07 -8.78 -1.45
N LEU A 29 5.02 -9.48 -0.84
CA LEU A 29 5.86 -8.92 0.23
C LEU A 29 6.73 -7.74 -0.27
N LEU A 30 7.24 -7.81 -1.50
CA LEU A 30 7.95 -6.69 -2.12
C LEU A 30 7.06 -5.45 -2.24
N TYR A 31 5.81 -5.61 -2.70
CA TYR A 31 4.88 -4.50 -2.83
C TYR A 31 4.46 -3.94 -1.46
N GLU A 32 4.28 -4.80 -0.46
CA GLU A 32 4.01 -4.38 0.92
C GLU A 32 5.18 -3.55 1.48
N MET A 33 6.43 -4.00 1.31
CA MET A 33 7.61 -3.25 1.72
C MET A 33 7.72 -1.88 1.02
N ILE A 34 7.34 -1.79 -0.26
CA ILE A 34 7.32 -0.51 -0.98
C ILE A 34 6.22 0.40 -0.41
N SER A 35 5.05 -0.14 -0.09
CA SER A 35 3.96 0.62 0.55
C SER A 35 4.40 1.14 1.92
N ASP A 36 5.10 0.35 2.73
CA ASP A 36 5.67 0.75 4.02
C ASP A 36 6.73 1.85 3.89
N LEU A 37 7.52 1.83 2.82
CA LEU A 37 8.47 2.89 2.51
C LEU A 37 7.75 4.22 2.21
N PHE A 38 6.69 4.19 1.43
CA PHE A 38 5.84 5.36 1.20
C PHE A 38 5.17 5.84 2.48
N ASP A 39 4.62 4.93 3.26
CA ASP A 39 3.99 5.25 4.56
C ASP A 39 4.97 5.94 5.50
N GLY A 40 6.22 5.51 5.51
CA GLY A 40 7.28 6.17 6.29
C GLY A 40 7.46 7.63 5.91
N ARG A 41 7.50 7.97 4.62
CA ARG A 41 7.62 9.35 4.13
C ARG A 41 6.35 10.17 4.37
N LEU A 42 5.19 9.57 4.13
CA LEU A 42 3.92 10.25 4.30
C LEU A 42 3.66 10.61 5.77
N ARG A 43 4.06 9.77 6.73
CA ARG A 43 3.93 10.08 8.18
C ARG A 43 4.67 11.36 8.57
N GLU A 44 5.82 11.65 7.97
CA GLU A 44 6.55 12.89 8.21
C GLU A 44 5.75 14.12 7.75
N ASN A 45 4.99 13.97 6.67
CA ASN A 45 4.11 15.01 6.16
C ASN A 45 2.87 15.25 7.03
N PHE A 46 2.32 14.22 7.68
CA PHE A 46 1.09 14.37 8.51
C PHE A 46 1.32 15.23 9.77
N VAL A 47 2.54 15.25 10.28
CA VAL A 47 2.91 16.06 11.46
C VAL A 47 2.90 17.57 11.13
N ASN A 48 3.00 17.95 9.86
CA ASN A 48 2.96 19.34 9.45
C ASN A 48 1.52 19.88 9.49
N PRO A 49 1.21 20.92 10.30
CA PRO A 49 -0.12 21.53 10.35
C PRO A 49 -0.63 22.03 9.00
N SER A 50 0.27 22.45 8.11
CA SER A 50 -0.05 22.93 6.76
C SER A 50 -0.27 21.80 5.75
N SER A 51 -0.13 20.54 6.14
CA SER A 51 -0.42 19.41 5.26
C SER A 51 -1.88 19.43 4.81
N PRO A 52 -2.18 19.23 3.52
CA PRO A 52 -3.55 19.16 3.00
C PRO A 52 -4.26 17.85 3.39
N ILE A 53 -3.54 16.89 3.98
CA ILE A 53 -4.06 15.59 4.39
C ILE A 53 -3.78 15.32 5.86
N THR A 54 -4.62 14.48 6.48
CA THR A 54 -4.41 13.95 7.83
C THR A 54 -3.93 12.51 7.85
N TYR A 55 -4.16 11.80 6.76
CA TYR A 55 -3.72 10.43 6.52
C TYR A 55 -3.56 10.20 5.02
N GLY A 56 -2.71 9.28 4.65
CA GLY A 56 -2.58 8.81 3.27
C GLY A 56 -1.76 7.53 3.21
N ASN A 57 -1.99 6.74 2.19
CA ASN A 57 -1.18 5.58 1.86
C ASN A 57 -1.07 5.42 0.33
N ILE A 58 -0.05 4.68 -0.08
CA ILE A 58 0.20 4.30 -1.47
C ILE A 58 0.42 2.81 -1.49
N ASN A 59 -0.52 2.06 -2.08
CA ASN A 59 -0.47 0.62 -2.16
C ASN A 59 -0.24 0.18 -3.60
N LEU A 60 0.64 -0.81 -3.78
CA LEU A 60 0.95 -1.38 -5.08
C LEU A 60 0.37 -2.78 -5.18
N LYS A 61 -0.28 -3.07 -6.32
CA LYS A 61 -0.70 -4.42 -6.69
C LYS A 61 -1.48 -5.16 -5.62
N THR A 62 -2.45 -4.49 -5.01
CA THR A 62 -3.34 -5.09 -4.02
C THR A 62 -4.56 -5.73 -4.67
N ASN A 63 -5.08 -6.78 -4.07
CA ASN A 63 -6.35 -7.38 -4.48
C ASN A 63 -7.49 -6.37 -4.34
N PHE A 64 -8.20 -6.08 -5.43
CA PHE A 64 -9.32 -5.14 -5.45
C PHE A 64 -10.66 -5.87 -5.54
N LEU A 65 -10.75 -6.77 -6.50
CA LEU A 65 -11.89 -7.68 -6.71
C LEU A 65 -11.32 -9.07 -6.99
N ARG A 66 -12.15 -10.08 -6.83
CA ARG A 66 -11.74 -11.46 -7.12
C ARG A 66 -11.13 -11.58 -8.51
N GLY A 67 -9.87 -11.94 -8.58
CA GLY A 67 -9.11 -12.11 -9.82
C GLY A 67 -8.63 -10.80 -10.46
N TYR A 68 -8.69 -9.68 -9.73
CA TYR A 68 -8.16 -8.39 -10.18
C TYR A 68 -7.33 -7.71 -9.10
N GLU A 69 -6.23 -7.12 -9.52
CA GLU A 69 -5.34 -6.30 -8.69
C GLU A 69 -5.31 -4.86 -9.20
N THR A 70 -5.06 -3.93 -8.32
CA THR A 70 -4.89 -2.52 -8.62
C THR A 70 -3.85 -1.91 -7.68
N SER A 71 -3.27 -0.81 -8.08
CA SER A 71 -2.54 0.06 -7.16
C SER A 71 -3.43 1.23 -6.76
N SER A 72 -3.21 1.79 -5.58
CA SER A 72 -4.04 2.89 -5.11
C SER A 72 -3.24 3.96 -4.37
N ILE A 73 -3.67 5.19 -4.56
CA ILE A 73 -3.22 6.36 -3.79
C ILE A 73 -4.43 6.86 -3.00
N THR A 74 -4.37 6.78 -1.69
CA THR A 74 -5.48 7.15 -0.81
C THR A 74 -5.08 8.28 0.11
N ALA A 75 -5.99 9.25 0.32
CA ALA A 75 -5.78 10.36 1.23
C ALA A 75 -7.05 10.71 2.01
N LEU A 76 -6.90 11.04 3.28
CA LEU A 76 -7.90 11.71 4.09
C LEU A 76 -7.65 13.22 4.01
N VAL A 77 -8.46 13.89 3.21
CA VAL A 77 -8.27 15.29 2.81
C VAL A 77 -8.87 16.22 3.85
N LYS A 78 -8.17 17.31 4.20
CA LYS A 78 -8.69 18.33 5.09
C LYS A 78 -9.74 19.19 4.35
N ASP A 79 -9.28 20.07 3.48
CA ASP A 79 -10.11 21.11 2.84
C ASP A 79 -9.75 21.37 1.37
N ASN A 80 -8.57 20.92 0.91
CA ASN A 80 -8.08 21.17 -0.45
C ASN A 80 -7.68 19.86 -1.16
N PRO A 81 -8.59 19.23 -1.93
CA PRO A 81 -8.31 18.00 -2.65
C PRO A 81 -7.22 18.13 -3.71
N ALA A 82 -7.16 19.24 -4.45
CA ALA A 82 -6.13 19.43 -5.46
C ALA A 82 -4.72 19.46 -4.83
N ALA A 83 -4.55 20.14 -3.70
CA ALA A 83 -3.30 20.13 -2.96
C ALA A 83 -2.97 18.73 -2.41
N ALA A 84 -3.99 17.97 -1.96
CA ALA A 84 -3.82 16.61 -1.49
C ALA A 84 -3.34 15.67 -2.62
N ILE A 85 -3.98 15.72 -3.79
CA ILE A 85 -3.58 14.97 -4.99
C ILE A 85 -2.15 15.32 -5.38
N SER A 86 -1.85 16.61 -5.52
CA SER A 86 -0.51 17.08 -5.91
C SER A 86 0.57 16.61 -4.94
N MET A 87 0.28 16.61 -3.63
CA MET A 87 1.20 16.12 -2.62
C MET A 87 1.41 14.62 -2.73
N MET A 88 0.35 13.83 -2.84
CA MET A 88 0.43 12.37 -2.91
C MET A 88 1.14 11.90 -4.18
N ILE A 89 0.79 12.46 -5.34
CA ILE A 89 1.47 12.19 -6.61
C ILE A 89 2.92 12.67 -6.56
N GLY A 90 3.17 13.83 -5.95
CA GLY A 90 4.51 14.37 -5.75
C GLY A 90 5.44 13.43 -4.99
N GLU A 91 4.93 12.70 -3.97
CA GLU A 91 5.72 11.70 -3.25
C GLU A 91 6.06 10.48 -4.13
N VAL A 92 5.13 10.03 -4.99
CA VAL A 92 5.44 8.97 -5.97
C VAL A 92 6.51 9.43 -6.94
N LEU A 93 6.36 10.62 -7.53
CA LEU A 93 7.33 11.16 -8.49
C LEU A 93 8.72 11.36 -7.87
N LYS A 94 8.79 11.84 -6.63
CA LYS A 94 10.07 11.93 -5.88
C LYS A 94 10.72 10.56 -5.71
N ALA A 95 9.93 9.55 -5.33
CA ALA A 95 10.45 8.20 -5.18
C ALA A 95 10.90 7.60 -6.52
N GLN A 96 10.22 7.90 -7.62
CA GLN A 96 10.64 7.48 -8.97
C GLN A 96 11.93 8.18 -9.42
N GLN A 97 12.07 9.46 -9.14
CA GLN A 97 13.22 10.26 -9.56
C GLN A 97 14.47 9.98 -8.71
N PHE A 98 14.33 9.96 -7.39
CA PHE A 98 15.45 9.92 -6.46
C PHE A 98 15.61 8.56 -5.77
N GLY A 99 14.60 7.71 -5.82
CA GLY A 99 14.56 6.45 -5.10
C GLY A 99 14.30 6.59 -3.60
N PHE A 100 14.30 5.46 -2.93
CA PHE A 100 14.41 5.35 -1.49
C PHE A 100 15.86 5.24 -1.08
N THR A 101 16.16 5.52 0.18
CA THR A 101 17.50 5.44 0.77
C THR A 101 17.72 4.09 1.46
N GLN A 102 18.99 3.73 1.69
CA GLN A 102 19.33 2.50 2.44
C GLN A 102 18.76 2.54 3.86
N ALA A 103 18.80 3.69 4.52
CA ALA A 103 18.27 3.84 5.88
C ALA A 103 16.74 3.62 5.96
N GLU A 104 15.98 4.07 4.96
CA GLU A 104 14.54 3.79 4.86
C GLU A 104 14.29 2.29 4.68
N LEU A 105 15.03 1.64 3.77
CA LEU A 105 14.92 0.21 3.53
C LEU A 105 15.29 -0.61 4.78
N ASP A 106 16.37 -0.28 5.46
CA ASP A 106 16.81 -0.98 6.67
C ASP A 106 15.77 -0.90 7.78
N ARG A 107 15.11 0.25 7.92
CA ARG A 107 14.01 0.43 8.87
C ARG A 107 12.82 -0.47 8.54
N VAL A 108 12.40 -0.51 7.26
CA VAL A 108 11.29 -1.38 6.82
C VAL A 108 11.66 -2.85 7.02
N LYS A 109 12.84 -3.28 6.58
CA LYS A 109 13.34 -4.65 6.80
C LYS A 109 13.25 -5.07 8.27
N LYS A 110 13.74 -4.21 9.17
CA LYS A 110 13.72 -4.48 10.62
C LYS A 110 12.29 -4.61 11.14
N ASN A 111 11.40 -3.73 10.72
CA ASN A 111 10.00 -3.74 11.17
C ASN A 111 9.27 -5.00 10.67
N THR A 112 9.45 -5.36 9.40
CA THR A 112 8.84 -6.56 8.83
C THR A 112 9.35 -7.83 9.52
N LEU A 113 10.67 -7.97 9.75
CA LEU A 113 11.21 -9.10 10.49
C LEU A 113 10.62 -9.21 11.89
N LYS A 114 10.57 -8.08 12.61
CA LYS A 114 10.00 -8.03 13.96
C LYS A 114 8.53 -8.45 13.99
N GLN A 115 7.74 -7.98 13.02
CA GLN A 115 6.33 -8.33 12.88
C GLN A 115 6.14 -9.85 12.73
N TYR A 116 6.89 -10.50 11.84
CA TYR A 116 6.80 -11.96 11.65
C TYR A 116 7.35 -12.75 12.84
N GLU A 117 8.35 -12.25 13.55
CA GLU A 117 8.82 -12.83 14.82
C GLU A 117 7.73 -12.75 15.89
N GLU A 118 7.05 -11.61 16.04
CA GLU A 118 5.94 -11.43 16.98
C GLU A 118 4.75 -12.35 16.63
N MET A 119 4.37 -12.43 15.35
CA MET A 119 3.31 -13.34 14.88
C MET A 119 3.66 -14.81 15.20
N LEU A 120 4.91 -15.22 15.02
CA LEU A 120 5.38 -16.56 15.34
C LEU A 120 5.31 -16.85 16.85
N LEU A 121 5.69 -15.88 17.69
CA LEU A 121 5.62 -16.01 19.16
C LEU A 121 4.19 -16.09 19.67
N GLU A 122 3.26 -15.46 18.96
CA GLU A 122 1.84 -15.39 19.34
C GLU A 122 0.97 -16.43 18.62
N LYS A 123 1.55 -17.33 17.83
CA LYS A 123 0.81 -18.31 17.02
C LYS A 123 -0.24 -19.11 17.80
N ASP A 124 0.08 -19.51 19.04
CA ASP A 124 -0.82 -20.31 19.87
C ASP A 124 -1.94 -19.45 20.54
N LYS A 125 -1.87 -18.12 20.39
CA LYS A 125 -2.86 -17.17 20.90
C LYS A 125 -3.74 -16.58 19.80
N THR A 126 -3.50 -16.96 18.55
CA THR A 126 -4.26 -16.46 17.41
C THR A 126 -5.73 -16.85 17.54
N GLU A 127 -6.61 -15.86 17.51
CA GLU A 127 -8.05 -16.09 17.57
C GLU A 127 -8.54 -16.87 16.34
N SER A 128 -9.58 -17.69 16.52
CA SER A 128 -10.18 -18.48 15.43
C SER A 128 -10.61 -17.62 14.22
N ALA A 129 -10.99 -16.37 14.46
CA ALA A 129 -11.36 -15.44 13.40
C ALA A 129 -10.20 -15.14 12.44
N GLY A 130 -8.96 -15.07 12.93
CA GLY A 130 -7.77 -14.91 12.10
C GLY A 130 -7.58 -16.07 11.13
N PHE A 131 -7.66 -17.29 11.62
CA PHE A 131 -7.59 -18.50 10.78
C PHE A 131 -8.73 -18.60 9.77
N VAL A 132 -9.95 -18.19 10.14
CA VAL A 132 -11.09 -18.18 9.22
C VAL A 132 -10.82 -17.24 8.05
N ASN A 133 -10.34 -16.03 8.31
CA ASN A 133 -10.01 -15.06 7.26
C ASN A 133 -8.91 -15.59 6.35
N GLU A 134 -7.84 -16.16 6.89
CA GLU A 134 -6.76 -16.77 6.13
C GLU A 134 -7.26 -17.88 5.20
N TYR A 135 -8.09 -18.79 5.72
CA TYR A 135 -8.64 -19.89 4.91
C TYR A 135 -9.66 -19.42 3.88
N VAL A 136 -10.43 -18.38 4.16
CA VAL A 136 -11.34 -17.76 3.20
C VAL A 136 -10.55 -17.13 2.06
N GLU A 137 -9.50 -16.36 2.35
CA GLU A 137 -8.62 -15.78 1.34
C GLU A 137 -7.90 -16.87 0.51
N HIS A 138 -7.41 -17.89 1.15
CA HIS A 138 -6.82 -19.05 0.46
C HIS A 138 -7.81 -19.72 -0.49
N PHE A 139 -9.04 -19.96 -0.05
CA PHE A 139 -10.06 -20.63 -0.86
C PHE A 139 -10.55 -19.77 -2.01
N LEU A 140 -10.87 -18.50 -1.74
CA LEU A 140 -11.47 -17.59 -2.73
C LEU A 140 -10.45 -17.01 -3.70
N ASN A 141 -9.32 -16.55 -3.19
CA ASN A 141 -8.33 -15.76 -3.93
C ASN A 141 -7.04 -16.52 -4.22
N LYS A 142 -6.94 -17.79 -3.76
CA LYS A 142 -5.75 -18.64 -3.91
C LYS A 142 -4.49 -18.03 -3.28
N VAL A 143 -4.67 -17.17 -2.27
CA VAL A 143 -3.56 -16.62 -1.49
C VAL A 143 -2.86 -17.80 -0.77
N PRO A 144 -1.51 -17.89 -0.81
CA PRO A 144 -0.82 -18.94 -0.06
C PRO A 144 -1.12 -18.89 1.43
N SER A 145 -1.31 -20.03 2.05
CA SER A 145 -1.50 -20.20 3.49
C SER A 145 -0.54 -21.30 4.00
N PRO A 146 0.78 -21.03 4.01
CA PRO A 146 1.78 -22.02 4.38
C PRO A 146 1.94 -22.16 5.90
N GLY A 147 1.33 -21.28 6.68
CA GLY A 147 1.46 -21.17 8.12
C GLY A 147 2.68 -20.34 8.55
N ILE A 148 2.53 -19.66 9.69
CA ILE A 148 3.47 -18.64 10.19
C ILE A 148 4.92 -19.13 10.34
N GLU A 149 5.13 -20.40 10.65
CA GLU A 149 6.48 -20.98 10.79
C GLU A 149 7.22 -21.05 9.45
N ALA A 150 6.52 -21.38 8.38
CA ALA A 150 7.07 -21.40 7.02
C ALA A 150 7.21 -19.98 6.48
N GLU A 151 6.24 -19.12 6.73
CA GLU A 151 6.26 -17.70 6.34
C GLU A 151 7.45 -16.97 6.96
N GLN A 152 7.64 -17.09 8.27
CA GLN A 152 8.73 -16.42 8.98
C GLN A 152 10.11 -16.81 8.41
N LYS A 153 10.32 -18.10 8.12
CA LYS A 153 11.56 -18.57 7.50
C LYS A 153 11.77 -17.99 6.11
N PHE A 154 10.72 -18.00 5.29
CA PHE A 154 10.77 -17.43 3.95
C PHE A 154 11.04 -15.94 3.99
N VAL A 155 10.30 -15.20 4.83
CA VAL A 155 10.43 -13.75 4.96
C VAL A 155 11.83 -13.36 5.44
N ALA A 156 12.38 -14.06 6.42
CA ALA A 156 13.74 -13.80 6.89
C ALA A 156 14.78 -13.93 5.76
N GLN A 157 14.68 -14.98 4.94
CA GLN A 157 15.56 -15.15 3.79
C GLN A 157 15.30 -14.09 2.72
N PHE A 158 14.03 -13.88 2.35
CA PHE A 158 13.64 -12.91 1.33
C PHE A 158 14.13 -11.49 1.65
N ILE A 159 13.98 -11.06 2.91
CA ILE A 159 14.42 -9.74 3.37
C ILE A 159 15.95 -9.62 3.33
N ASN A 160 16.70 -10.67 3.68
CA ASN A 160 18.16 -10.65 3.56
C ASN A 160 18.61 -10.47 2.10
N ASP A 161 17.92 -11.10 1.15
CA ASP A 161 18.23 -11.02 -0.28
C ASP A 161 17.70 -9.74 -0.95
N MET A 162 16.84 -9.00 -0.25
CA MET A 162 16.29 -7.75 -0.74
C MET A 162 17.32 -6.63 -0.68
N ASN A 163 17.47 -5.90 -1.78
CA ASN A 163 18.37 -4.75 -1.88
C ASN A 163 17.67 -3.51 -2.42
N LEU A 164 18.32 -2.37 -2.25
CA LEU A 164 17.79 -1.07 -2.62
C LEU A 164 17.55 -0.93 -4.13
N GLU A 165 18.36 -1.58 -4.95
CA GLU A 165 18.24 -1.56 -6.40
C GLU A 165 16.93 -2.20 -6.86
N LYS A 166 16.57 -3.37 -6.31
CA LYS A 166 15.28 -4.04 -6.57
C LYS A 166 14.10 -3.15 -6.21
N ILE A 167 14.11 -2.54 -5.01
CA ILE A 167 13.06 -1.63 -4.55
C ILE A 167 12.91 -0.45 -5.53
N ASN A 168 14.01 0.26 -5.79
CA ASN A 168 13.97 1.46 -6.62
C ASN A 168 13.63 1.17 -8.09
N SER A 169 14.04 0.02 -8.61
CA SER A 169 13.64 -0.43 -9.94
C SER A 169 12.14 -0.67 -10.03
N GLN A 170 11.55 -1.32 -9.02
CA GLN A 170 10.12 -1.58 -8.98
C GLN A 170 9.31 -0.29 -8.87
N VAL A 171 9.75 0.67 -8.05
CA VAL A 171 9.11 1.99 -7.92
C VAL A 171 9.15 2.77 -9.24
N LYS A 172 10.26 2.72 -9.97
CA LYS A 172 10.38 3.35 -11.29
C LYS A 172 9.43 2.77 -12.33
N SER A 173 9.06 1.50 -12.21
CA SER A 173 8.11 0.84 -13.11
C SER A 173 6.64 1.13 -12.78
N PHE A 174 6.36 1.78 -11.66
CA PHE A 174 5.00 2.13 -11.25
C PHE A 174 4.42 3.24 -12.14
N ASP A 175 3.43 2.91 -12.96
CA ASP A 175 2.85 3.85 -13.93
C ASP A 175 1.66 4.59 -13.32
N ILE A 176 1.89 5.84 -12.94
CA ILE A 176 0.87 6.74 -12.41
C ILE A 176 -0.02 7.38 -13.49
N ASN A 177 0.32 7.20 -14.77
CA ASN A 177 -0.42 7.79 -15.90
C ASN A 177 -1.54 6.88 -16.41
N LYS A 178 -1.85 5.81 -15.70
CA LYS A 178 -2.95 4.89 -16.02
C LYS A 178 -4.03 4.89 -14.95
N PRO A 179 -4.68 6.04 -14.65
CA PRO A 179 -5.79 6.02 -13.71
C PRO A 179 -6.92 5.14 -14.27
N ALA A 180 -7.43 4.23 -13.43
CA ALA A 180 -8.60 3.45 -13.76
C ALA A 180 -9.87 4.23 -13.39
N PHE A 181 -9.89 4.76 -12.18
CA PHE A 181 -10.98 5.61 -11.67
C PHE A 181 -10.57 6.32 -10.38
N ILE A 182 -11.30 7.39 -10.06
CA ILE A 182 -11.13 8.16 -8.83
C ILE A 182 -12.43 8.07 -8.03
N VAL A 183 -12.31 7.81 -6.74
CA VAL A 183 -13.43 7.85 -5.79
C VAL A 183 -13.17 8.97 -4.79
N PHE A 184 -14.10 9.90 -4.70
CA PHE A 184 -14.04 10.98 -3.73
C PHE A 184 -15.33 11.04 -2.91
N ASN A 185 -15.27 10.64 -1.66
CA ASN A 185 -16.34 10.78 -0.68
C ASN A 185 -16.08 12.04 0.11
N ALA A 186 -16.92 13.05 -0.04
CA ALA A 186 -16.75 14.34 0.57
C ALA A 186 -17.92 14.70 1.50
N THR A 187 -17.63 15.55 2.47
CA THR A 187 -18.66 16.25 3.26
C THR A 187 -19.46 17.19 2.35
N GLU A 188 -20.69 17.52 2.72
CA GLU A 188 -21.55 18.44 1.98
C GLU A 188 -20.87 19.80 1.72
N THR A 189 -20.11 20.30 2.69
CA THR A 189 -19.37 21.55 2.55
C THR A 189 -18.35 21.51 1.44
N LEU A 190 -17.58 20.42 1.35
CA LEU A 190 -16.52 20.29 0.36
C LEU A 190 -17.08 19.90 -1.02
N LYS A 191 -18.12 19.07 -1.06
CA LYS A 191 -18.81 18.66 -2.30
C LYS A 191 -19.27 19.86 -3.13
N ASN A 192 -19.77 20.91 -2.49
CA ASN A 192 -20.27 22.10 -3.17
C ASN A 192 -19.17 23.04 -3.69
N SER A 193 -17.94 22.83 -3.26
CA SER A 193 -16.77 23.66 -3.66
C SER A 193 -15.90 23.00 -4.74
N ILE A 194 -16.22 21.76 -5.16
CA ILE A 194 -15.39 20.98 -6.08
C ILE A 194 -16.20 20.58 -7.30
N THR A 195 -15.56 20.67 -8.44
CA THR A 195 -16.08 20.14 -9.72
C THR A 195 -15.27 18.92 -10.13
N GLU A 196 -15.88 18.02 -10.91
CA GLU A 196 -15.19 16.87 -11.49
C GLU A 196 -13.94 17.30 -12.27
N THR A 197 -14.05 18.37 -13.10
CA THR A 197 -12.94 18.94 -13.84
C THR A 197 -11.79 19.41 -12.92
N GLY A 198 -12.11 20.04 -11.79
CA GLY A 198 -11.09 20.52 -10.84
C GLY A 198 -10.39 19.42 -10.03
N ILE A 199 -10.82 18.16 -10.17
CA ILE A 199 -10.13 16.98 -9.62
C ILE A 199 -9.26 16.31 -10.69
N LEU A 200 -9.67 16.39 -11.97
CA LEU A 200 -9.02 15.71 -13.08
C LEU A 200 -7.88 16.54 -13.73
N ASP A 201 -7.89 17.87 -13.57
CA ASP A 201 -6.85 18.80 -14.02
C ASP A 201 -5.68 18.90 -13.02
#